data_665e47d1c3cee40cf97e8c59d3d502f1
#
_entry.id   665e47d1c3cee40cf97e8c59d3d502f1
#
_cell.length_a   1.000
_cell.length_b   1.000
_cell.length_c   1.000
_cell.angle_alpha   90.00
_cell.angle_beta   90.00
_cell.angle_gamma   90.00
#
_symmetry.space_group_name_H-M   'P 1'
#
loop_
_entity.id
_entity.type
_entity.pdbx_description
1 polymer ?
#
loop_
_entity_poly.entity_id
_entity_poly.type
_entity_poly.pdbx_seq_one_letter_code
_entity_poly.pdbx_strand_id
1 'polypeptide(L)'
;MRKDTDAMYRLGLYGSGIERIKLKKAIQTIARMPGSQAKIVDIGHDNFDSACEALELGSVDMAVVSMTELIRMEKNDDDLPDGVVISGVLKREDPRLVMVRKRRTKDIVENAVVVIDSEKCIEKIVHMYDGISCIVEPDIRKCFEKLDSEECDAVFTTLEDIKASKLHNRLLYRYTIMDYGECVPVHGEGVYAMLTKGKKEAVRTA
;
A
#
# COMPACT_ATOMS: atom_id res chain seq x y z
N MET A 1 29.50 -30.10 8.28
CA MET A 1 28.58 -29.09 7.70
C MET A 1 27.18 -29.63 7.88
N ARG A 2 26.49 -29.24 8.94
CA ARG A 2 25.07 -29.56 9.14
C ARG A 2 24.23 -28.59 8.28
N LYS A 3 23.39 -29.13 7.43
CA LYS A 3 22.37 -28.38 6.72
C LYS A 3 21.35 -27.93 7.77
N ASP A 4 21.34 -26.64 8.11
CA ASP A 4 20.19 -25.99 8.73
C ASP A 4 19.11 -25.82 7.66
N THR A 5 18.44 -26.92 7.38
CA THR A 5 17.35 -26.98 6.41
C THR A 5 16.12 -27.42 7.17
N ASP A 6 15.38 -26.47 7.76
CA ASP A 6 13.93 -26.61 8.01
C ASP A 6 13.36 -25.48 8.90
N ALA A 7 14.06 -24.36 9.05
CA ALA A 7 13.47 -23.21 9.73
C ALA A 7 12.41 -22.56 8.82
N MET A 8 11.15 -22.81 9.15
CA MET A 8 10.03 -22.13 8.49
C MET A 8 9.93 -20.70 9.01
N TYR A 9 10.19 -19.70 8.15
CA TYR A 9 10.08 -18.28 8.51
C TYR A 9 8.62 -17.91 8.74
N ARG A 10 8.35 -17.18 9.83
CA ARG A 10 7.02 -16.63 10.15
C ARG A 10 6.95 -15.19 9.65
N LEU A 11 6.11 -14.97 8.65
CA LEU A 11 5.90 -13.67 8.02
C LEU A 11 4.65 -13.02 8.61
N GLY A 12 4.80 -11.92 9.33
CA GLY A 12 3.71 -11.18 9.96
C GLY A 12 2.83 -10.45 8.94
N LEU A 13 1.52 -10.63 9.03
CA LEU A 13 0.50 -9.92 8.25
C LEU A 13 -0.39 -9.13 9.20
N TYR A 14 -0.38 -7.81 9.06
CA TYR A 14 -1.21 -6.87 9.81
C TYR A 14 -2.11 -6.03 8.90
N GLY A 15 -2.79 -5.02 9.47
CA GLY A 15 -3.59 -4.04 8.74
C GLY A 15 -4.99 -4.51 8.39
N SER A 16 -5.76 -3.64 7.77
CA SER A 16 -7.15 -3.88 7.36
C SER A 16 -7.40 -3.40 5.92
N GLY A 17 -8.57 -3.69 5.39
CA GLY A 17 -9.00 -3.20 4.07
C GLY A 17 -8.03 -3.49 2.94
N ILE A 18 -7.82 -2.49 2.09
CA ILE A 18 -6.96 -2.62 0.89
C ILE A 18 -5.48 -2.75 1.26
N GLU A 19 -5.04 -2.08 2.33
CA GLU A 19 -3.65 -2.17 2.79
C GLU A 19 -3.26 -3.60 3.14
N ARG A 20 -4.10 -4.30 3.92
CA ARG A 20 -3.88 -5.71 4.24
C ARG A 20 -3.79 -6.58 2.99
N ILE A 21 -4.62 -6.31 1.97
CA ILE A 21 -4.58 -7.05 0.70
C ILE A 21 -3.22 -6.82 0.00
N LYS A 22 -2.74 -5.59 -0.03
CA LYS A 22 -1.44 -5.22 -0.62
C LYS A 22 -0.28 -5.88 0.15
N LEU A 23 -0.26 -5.77 1.47
CA LEU A 23 0.74 -6.42 2.33
C LEU A 23 0.72 -7.95 2.15
N LYS A 24 -0.45 -8.57 2.11
CA LYS A 24 -0.57 -10.01 1.85
C LYS A 24 0.03 -10.41 0.51
N LYS A 25 -0.19 -9.61 -0.54
CA LYS A 25 0.41 -9.83 -1.87
C LYS A 25 1.93 -9.73 -1.81
N ALA A 26 2.46 -8.71 -1.13
CA ALA A 26 3.89 -8.51 -0.94
C ALA A 26 4.52 -9.69 -0.19
N ILE A 27 3.92 -10.13 0.92
CA ILE A 27 4.35 -11.30 1.70
C ILE A 27 4.32 -12.58 0.84
N GLN A 28 3.29 -12.78 0.04
CA GLN A 28 3.21 -13.93 -0.86
C GLN A 28 4.32 -13.95 -1.92
N THR A 29 4.80 -12.78 -2.34
CA THR A 29 5.94 -12.69 -3.25
C THR A 29 7.21 -13.22 -2.58
N ILE A 30 7.43 -12.86 -1.31
CA ILE A 30 8.56 -13.37 -0.51
C ILE A 30 8.44 -14.89 -0.30
N ALA A 31 7.26 -15.35 0.11
CA ALA A 31 7.02 -16.77 0.39
C ALA A 31 7.19 -17.69 -0.84
N ARG A 32 7.09 -17.13 -2.05
CA ARG A 32 7.28 -17.86 -3.31
C ARG A 32 8.72 -17.83 -3.82
N MET A 33 9.63 -17.11 -3.17
CA MET A 33 11.03 -17.10 -3.59
C MET A 33 11.63 -18.51 -3.46
N PRO A 34 12.46 -18.93 -4.45
CA PRO A 34 13.10 -20.25 -4.39
C PRO A 34 13.88 -20.44 -3.08
N GLY A 35 13.63 -21.55 -2.40
CA GLY A 35 14.29 -21.87 -1.13
C GLY A 35 13.68 -21.22 0.12
N SER A 36 12.64 -20.39 -0.02
CA SER A 36 11.93 -19.86 1.15
C SER A 36 10.91 -20.90 1.65
N GLN A 37 11.04 -21.30 2.91
CA GLN A 37 9.98 -21.99 3.65
C GLN A 37 9.35 -20.94 4.56
N ALA A 38 8.20 -20.41 4.19
CA ALA A 38 7.57 -19.31 4.91
C ALA A 38 6.11 -19.59 5.23
N LYS A 39 5.69 -19.25 6.46
CA LYS A 39 4.31 -19.30 6.93
C LYS A 39 3.83 -17.88 7.21
N ILE A 40 2.67 -17.54 6.71
CA ILE A 40 2.01 -16.27 7.04
C ILE A 40 1.35 -16.40 8.40
N VAL A 41 1.68 -15.49 9.30
CA VAL A 41 1.12 -15.38 10.65
C VAL A 41 0.27 -14.12 10.70
N ASP A 42 -0.98 -14.25 11.06
CA ASP A 42 -1.86 -13.11 11.31
C ASP A 42 -1.50 -12.49 12.65
N ILE A 43 -1.10 -11.22 12.65
CA ILE A 43 -0.75 -10.47 13.84
C ILE A 43 -1.78 -9.37 14.17
N GLY A 44 -2.95 -9.43 13.55
CA GLY A 44 -4.08 -8.56 13.86
C GLY A 44 -4.40 -7.55 12.77
N HIS A 45 -5.36 -6.68 13.12
CA HIS A 45 -5.85 -5.62 12.24
C HIS A 45 -5.26 -4.25 12.57
N ASP A 46 -4.34 -4.24 13.53
CA ASP A 46 -3.74 -3.02 14.03
C ASP A 46 -2.72 -2.44 13.05
N ASN A 47 -2.00 -1.44 13.50
CA ASN A 47 -1.13 -0.61 12.71
C ASN A 47 0.30 -1.18 12.60
N PHE A 48 1.20 -0.35 12.11
CA PHE A 48 2.64 -0.61 12.00
C PHE A 48 3.28 -1.03 13.34
N ASP A 49 2.84 -0.46 14.47
CA ASP A 49 3.41 -0.74 15.79
C ASP A 49 3.23 -2.21 16.17
N SER A 50 2.08 -2.81 15.83
CA SER A 50 1.83 -4.25 16.02
C SER A 50 2.83 -5.14 15.26
N ALA A 51 3.28 -4.69 14.08
CA ALA A 51 4.30 -5.42 13.33
C ALA A 51 5.67 -5.35 14.02
N CYS A 52 6.02 -4.19 14.57
CA CYS A 52 7.24 -3.99 15.35
C CYS A 52 7.22 -4.80 16.64
N GLU A 53 6.14 -4.74 17.40
CA GLU A 53 5.95 -5.51 18.64
C GLU A 53 6.04 -7.02 18.39
N ALA A 54 5.41 -7.52 17.32
CA ALA A 54 5.48 -8.93 16.95
C ALA A 54 6.90 -9.39 16.62
N LEU A 55 7.73 -8.52 16.02
CA LEU A 55 9.15 -8.77 15.80
C LEU A 55 9.95 -8.77 17.10
N GLU A 56 9.72 -7.80 17.98
CA GLU A 56 10.39 -7.69 19.27
C GLU A 56 10.11 -8.89 20.17
N LEU A 57 8.85 -9.32 20.24
CA LEU A 57 8.43 -10.51 21.00
C LEU A 57 8.87 -11.83 20.33
N GLY A 58 9.35 -11.78 19.10
CA GLY A 58 9.77 -12.97 18.35
C GLY A 58 8.59 -13.88 17.97
N SER A 59 7.36 -13.35 17.89
CA SER A 59 6.18 -14.06 17.39
C SER A 59 6.21 -14.24 15.87
N VAL A 60 6.90 -13.33 15.18
CA VAL A 60 7.23 -13.41 13.75
C VAL A 60 8.73 -13.18 13.54
N ASP A 61 9.26 -13.67 12.43
CA ASP A 61 10.66 -13.54 12.07
C ASP A 61 10.89 -12.36 11.10
N MET A 62 9.85 -11.98 10.36
CA MET A 62 9.84 -10.89 9.40
C MET A 62 8.45 -10.25 9.34
N ALA A 63 8.40 -8.94 9.18
CA ALA A 63 7.19 -8.20 8.83
C ALA A 63 7.41 -7.42 7.53
N VAL A 64 6.36 -7.28 6.73
CA VAL A 64 6.39 -6.43 5.53
C VAL A 64 5.56 -5.20 5.83
N VAL A 65 6.15 -4.03 5.61
CA VAL A 65 5.55 -2.72 5.91
C VAL A 65 5.59 -1.82 4.68
N SER A 66 4.67 -0.86 4.61
CA SER A 66 4.72 0.16 3.57
C SER A 66 5.89 1.12 3.80
N MET A 67 6.62 1.47 2.75
CA MET A 67 7.68 2.47 2.83
C MET A 67 7.11 3.86 3.20
N THR A 68 5.86 4.15 2.87
CA THR A 68 5.20 5.41 3.27
C THR A 68 5.08 5.53 4.79
N GLU A 69 4.88 4.42 5.50
CA GLU A 69 4.86 4.38 6.97
C GLU A 69 6.24 4.72 7.54
N LEU A 70 7.29 4.09 7.02
CA LEU A 70 8.66 4.34 7.47
C LEU A 70 9.08 5.80 7.25
N ILE A 71 8.74 6.38 6.08
CA ILE A 71 9.02 7.78 5.79
C ILE A 71 8.22 8.71 6.70
N ARG A 72 7.00 8.33 7.08
CA ARG A 72 6.19 9.11 8.03
C ARG A 72 6.83 9.12 9.43
N MET A 73 7.34 7.98 9.88
CA MET A 73 8.06 7.88 11.14
C MET A 73 9.30 8.77 11.14
N GLU A 74 10.14 8.66 10.12
CA GLU A 74 11.35 9.51 9.98
C GLU A 74 11.02 11.01 10.03
N LYS A 75 9.92 11.43 9.38
CA LYS A 75 9.48 12.84 9.42
C LYS A 75 8.99 13.30 10.79
N ASN A 76 8.55 12.39 11.62
CA ASN A 76 8.08 12.68 12.98
C ASN A 76 9.20 12.52 14.02
N ASP A 77 10.44 12.32 13.59
CA ASP A 77 11.60 11.97 14.45
C ASP A 77 11.37 10.67 15.27
N ASP A 78 10.55 9.76 14.74
CA ASP A 78 10.33 8.45 15.33
C ASP A 78 11.33 7.44 14.73
N ASP A 79 12.02 6.70 15.57
CA ASP A 79 12.94 5.64 15.17
C ASP A 79 12.25 4.27 15.15
N LEU A 80 12.81 3.35 14.35
CA LEU A 80 12.45 1.94 14.49
C LEU A 80 12.82 1.44 15.89
N PRO A 81 12.00 0.55 16.47
CA PRO A 81 12.30 -0.04 17.78
C PRO A 81 13.67 -0.70 17.82
N ASP A 82 14.28 -0.73 19.01
CA ASP A 82 15.60 -1.29 19.21
C ASP A 82 15.73 -2.73 18.71
N GLY A 83 16.69 -2.94 17.82
CA GLY A 83 16.93 -4.25 17.23
C GLY A 83 16.00 -4.61 16.04
N VAL A 84 15.09 -3.76 15.64
CA VAL A 84 14.36 -3.90 14.37
C VAL A 84 15.13 -3.20 13.27
N VAL A 85 15.34 -3.87 12.14
CA VAL A 85 16.11 -3.33 11.01
C VAL A 85 15.40 -3.60 9.69
N ILE A 86 15.63 -2.71 8.72
CA ILE A 86 15.21 -2.93 7.34
C ILE A 86 16.19 -3.92 6.72
N SER A 87 15.74 -5.14 6.43
CA SER A 87 16.56 -6.20 5.85
C SER A 87 16.48 -6.25 4.32
N GLY A 88 15.52 -5.56 3.72
CA GLY A 88 15.39 -5.49 2.28
C GLY A 88 14.18 -4.68 1.84
N VAL A 89 14.11 -4.44 0.53
CA VAL A 89 13.02 -3.69 -0.10
C VAL A 89 12.51 -4.49 -1.30
N LEU A 90 11.20 -4.58 -1.45
CA LEU A 90 10.58 -5.25 -2.59
C LEU A 90 10.56 -4.35 -3.83
N LYS A 91 10.41 -4.96 -4.99
CA LYS A 91 10.22 -4.24 -6.25
C LYS A 91 8.99 -3.34 -6.14
N ARG A 92 9.14 -2.08 -6.54
CA ARG A 92 8.06 -1.10 -6.53
C ARG A 92 6.88 -1.55 -7.40
N GLU A 93 5.69 -1.53 -6.86
CA GLU A 93 4.43 -1.61 -7.61
C GLU A 93 4.16 -0.26 -8.29
N ASP A 94 3.24 -0.23 -9.23
CA ASP A 94 2.91 0.99 -9.97
C ASP A 94 1.98 1.89 -9.13
N PRO A 95 2.48 3.02 -8.59
CA PRO A 95 1.73 3.89 -7.68
C PRO A 95 0.96 4.99 -8.41
N ARG A 96 0.92 4.97 -9.76
CA ARG A 96 0.28 6.06 -10.52
C ARG A 96 -1.20 6.16 -10.17
N LEU A 97 -1.64 7.40 -10.04
CA LEU A 97 -3.04 7.71 -9.86
C LEU A 97 -3.84 7.33 -11.12
N VAL A 98 -5.02 6.80 -10.91
CA VAL A 98 -5.94 6.38 -11.98
C VAL A 98 -7.29 7.01 -11.73
N MET A 99 -7.80 7.69 -12.73
CA MET A 99 -9.20 8.10 -12.78
C MET A 99 -10.03 6.99 -13.39
N VAL A 100 -11.03 6.53 -12.64
CA VAL A 100 -11.98 5.50 -13.07
C VAL A 100 -13.35 6.14 -13.28
N ARG A 101 -13.95 5.93 -14.44
CA ARG A 101 -15.30 6.42 -14.79
C ARG A 101 -16.13 5.30 -15.40
N LYS A 102 -17.44 5.40 -15.34
CA LYS A 102 -18.30 4.55 -16.17
C LYS A 102 -17.97 4.77 -17.66
N ARG A 103 -17.94 3.70 -18.43
CA ARG A 103 -17.55 3.76 -19.85
C ARG A 103 -18.44 4.68 -20.69
N ARG A 104 -19.70 4.87 -20.28
CA ARG A 104 -20.67 5.70 -20.97
C ARG A 104 -20.68 7.18 -20.55
N THR A 105 -19.95 7.51 -19.47
CA THR A 105 -19.88 8.87 -18.95
C THR A 105 -18.95 9.72 -19.81
N LYS A 106 -19.33 10.98 -20.04
CA LYS A 106 -18.49 12.01 -20.67
C LYS A 106 -17.29 12.35 -19.77
N ASP A 107 -16.41 13.20 -20.26
CA ASP A 107 -15.28 13.68 -19.46
C ASP A 107 -15.77 14.44 -18.20
N ILE A 108 -14.92 14.49 -17.17
CA ILE A 108 -15.22 15.26 -15.95
C ILE A 108 -15.46 16.70 -16.36
N VAL A 109 -16.60 17.21 -15.93
CA VAL A 109 -17.02 18.59 -16.16
C VAL A 109 -16.99 19.36 -14.85
N GLU A 110 -17.08 20.67 -14.94
CA GLU A 110 -17.28 21.56 -13.79
C GLU A 110 -18.45 21.07 -12.91
N ASN A 111 -18.29 21.15 -11.60
CA ASN A 111 -19.20 20.63 -10.57
C ASN A 111 -19.34 19.11 -10.49
N ALA A 112 -18.46 18.34 -11.11
CA ALA A 112 -18.45 16.89 -10.94
C ALA A 112 -18.16 16.49 -9.49
N VAL A 113 -18.80 15.41 -9.05
CA VAL A 113 -18.54 14.79 -7.76
C VAL A 113 -17.55 13.66 -7.97
N VAL A 114 -16.41 13.70 -7.28
CA VAL A 114 -15.39 12.66 -7.37
C VAL A 114 -15.15 11.99 -6.01
N VAL A 115 -14.95 10.70 -6.02
CA VAL A 115 -14.58 9.94 -4.83
C VAL A 115 -13.09 9.61 -4.87
N ILE A 116 -12.41 9.75 -3.74
CA ILE A 116 -10.97 9.54 -3.59
C ILE A 116 -10.76 8.58 -2.43
N ASP A 117 -9.94 7.56 -2.64
CA ASP A 117 -9.65 6.57 -1.59
C ASP A 117 -8.67 7.07 -0.51
N SER A 118 -8.01 8.20 -0.74
CA SER A 118 -7.02 8.77 0.18
C SER A 118 -6.95 10.28 0.08
N GLU A 119 -6.92 10.96 1.22
CA GLU A 119 -6.75 12.43 1.30
C GLU A 119 -5.46 12.94 0.64
N LYS A 120 -4.44 12.07 0.53
CA LYS A 120 -3.12 12.41 -0.01
C LYS A 120 -3.13 13.00 -1.42
N CYS A 121 -4.17 12.75 -2.20
CA CYS A 121 -4.29 13.17 -3.58
C CYS A 121 -5.27 14.34 -3.81
N ILE A 122 -6.02 14.76 -2.78
CA ILE A 122 -7.08 15.78 -2.92
C ILE A 122 -6.56 17.07 -3.56
N GLU A 123 -5.52 17.66 -2.98
CA GLU A 123 -4.97 18.94 -3.46
C GLU A 123 -4.58 18.87 -4.95
N LYS A 124 -3.99 17.77 -5.36
CA LYS A 124 -3.56 17.56 -6.74
C LYS A 124 -4.75 17.43 -7.68
N ILE A 125 -5.78 16.69 -7.28
CA ILE A 125 -6.98 16.44 -8.09
C ILE A 125 -7.79 17.72 -8.23
N VAL A 126 -7.98 18.47 -7.14
CA VAL A 126 -8.68 19.77 -7.16
C VAL A 126 -7.91 20.79 -8.03
N HIS A 127 -6.58 20.74 -8.03
CA HIS A 127 -5.78 21.60 -8.91
C HIS A 127 -5.88 21.23 -10.40
N MET A 128 -6.07 19.96 -10.72
CA MET A 128 -6.21 19.49 -12.11
C MET A 128 -7.62 19.72 -12.69
N TYR A 129 -8.64 19.77 -11.85
CA TYR A 129 -10.03 19.86 -12.26
C TYR A 129 -10.76 20.95 -11.48
N ASP A 130 -11.06 22.07 -12.12
CA ASP A 130 -11.74 23.18 -11.49
C ASP A 130 -13.20 22.83 -11.12
N GLY A 131 -13.63 23.35 -9.97
CA GLY A 131 -15.03 23.29 -9.54
C GLY A 131 -15.55 21.92 -9.15
N ILE A 132 -14.69 20.90 -8.96
CA ILE A 132 -15.11 19.57 -8.52
C ILE A 132 -15.34 19.51 -7.01
N SER A 133 -16.21 18.58 -6.59
CA SER A 133 -16.41 18.22 -5.18
C SER A 133 -15.76 16.87 -4.88
N CYS A 134 -14.94 16.81 -3.83
CA CYS A 134 -14.23 15.59 -3.45
C CYS A 134 -14.86 14.93 -2.21
N ILE A 135 -15.12 13.64 -2.28
CA ILE A 135 -15.56 12.79 -1.16
C ILE A 135 -14.45 11.79 -0.87
N VAL A 136 -14.02 11.69 0.39
CA VAL A 136 -13.03 10.67 0.82
C VAL A 136 -13.78 9.42 1.24
N GLU A 137 -13.44 8.28 0.63
CA GLU A 137 -13.95 6.97 0.99
C GLU A 137 -12.80 5.96 0.97
N PRO A 138 -12.26 5.57 2.15
CA PRO A 138 -11.09 4.69 2.22
C PRO A 138 -11.33 3.27 1.71
N ASP A 139 -12.58 2.82 1.65
CA ASP A 139 -12.90 1.52 1.10
C ASP A 139 -13.09 1.60 -0.42
N ILE A 140 -12.13 1.09 -1.14
CA ILE A 140 -12.15 1.09 -2.62
C ILE A 140 -13.42 0.41 -3.19
N ARG A 141 -13.98 -0.59 -2.51
CA ARG A 141 -15.21 -1.24 -2.97
C ARG A 141 -16.39 -0.28 -2.90
N LYS A 142 -16.50 0.47 -1.80
CA LYS A 142 -17.52 1.52 -1.65
C LYS A 142 -17.32 2.67 -2.63
N CYS A 143 -16.05 2.98 -2.99
CA CYS A 143 -15.80 3.95 -4.06
C CYS A 143 -16.46 3.50 -5.38
N PHE A 144 -16.28 2.23 -5.75
CA PHE A 144 -16.89 1.68 -6.97
C PHE A 144 -18.41 1.52 -6.85
N GLU A 145 -18.94 1.18 -5.68
CA GLU A 145 -20.40 1.15 -5.43
C GLU A 145 -21.01 2.54 -5.64
N LYS A 146 -20.39 3.61 -5.14
CA LYS A 146 -20.82 4.99 -5.37
C LYS A 146 -20.76 5.37 -6.85
N LEU A 147 -19.75 4.91 -7.58
CA LEU A 147 -19.66 5.12 -9.03
C LEU A 147 -20.78 4.36 -9.76
N ASP A 148 -21.11 3.15 -9.34
CA ASP A 148 -22.17 2.34 -9.95
C ASP A 148 -23.57 2.88 -9.66
N SER A 149 -23.80 3.41 -8.48
CA SER A 149 -25.08 4.06 -8.09
C SER A 149 -25.22 5.48 -8.61
N GLU A 150 -24.22 6.02 -9.34
CA GLU A 150 -24.19 7.39 -9.88
C GLU A 150 -24.18 8.49 -8.79
N GLU A 151 -23.74 8.14 -7.58
CA GLU A 151 -23.48 9.09 -6.51
C GLU A 151 -22.20 9.91 -6.77
N CYS A 152 -21.34 9.48 -7.70
CA CYS A 152 -20.19 10.22 -8.16
C CYS A 152 -19.93 9.99 -9.66
N ASP A 153 -19.21 10.94 -10.27
CA ASP A 153 -18.86 10.92 -11.69
C ASP A 153 -17.55 10.16 -11.96
N ALA A 154 -16.66 10.15 -10.98
CA ALA A 154 -15.38 9.43 -11.08
C ALA A 154 -14.85 8.99 -9.72
N VAL A 155 -13.99 7.98 -9.76
CA VAL A 155 -13.18 7.52 -8.63
C VAL A 155 -11.72 7.75 -8.96
N PHE A 156 -10.96 8.32 -8.01
CA PHE A 156 -9.51 8.43 -8.08
C PHE A 156 -8.89 7.47 -7.06
N THR A 157 -8.01 6.60 -7.53
CA THR A 157 -7.32 5.58 -6.74
C THR A 157 -5.99 5.24 -7.39
N THR A 158 -5.15 4.42 -6.78
CA THR A 158 -3.89 4.00 -7.40
C THR A 158 -4.09 2.79 -8.33
N LEU A 159 -3.21 2.64 -9.31
CA LEU A 159 -3.20 1.45 -10.17
C LEU A 159 -2.91 0.18 -9.36
N GLU A 160 -2.12 0.31 -8.29
CA GLU A 160 -1.87 -0.78 -7.36
C GLU A 160 -3.15 -1.24 -6.66
N ASP A 161 -3.96 -0.30 -6.17
CA ASP A 161 -5.21 -0.60 -5.45
C ASP A 161 -6.25 -1.26 -6.36
N ILE A 162 -6.37 -0.80 -7.61
CA ILE A 162 -7.22 -1.46 -8.61
C ILE A 162 -6.79 -2.91 -8.84
N LYS A 163 -5.47 -3.15 -8.98
CA LYS A 163 -4.93 -4.50 -9.17
C LYS A 163 -5.13 -5.39 -7.93
N ALA A 164 -4.92 -4.83 -6.74
CA ALA A 164 -5.06 -5.56 -5.49
C ALA A 164 -6.51 -5.93 -5.19
N SER A 165 -7.44 -5.00 -5.40
CA SER A 165 -8.88 -5.19 -5.17
C SER A 165 -9.56 -6.10 -6.19
N LYS A 166 -8.92 -6.35 -7.36
CA LYS A 166 -9.48 -7.08 -8.50
C LYS A 166 -10.73 -6.42 -9.11
N LEU A 167 -10.90 -5.13 -8.93
CA LEU A 167 -12.04 -4.37 -9.46
C LEU A 167 -11.86 -3.94 -10.91
N HIS A 168 -10.83 -4.45 -11.58
CA HIS A 168 -10.52 -4.10 -12.97
C HIS A 168 -11.52 -4.73 -13.94
N ASN A 169 -12.50 -3.93 -14.42
CA ASN A 169 -13.47 -4.33 -15.43
C ASN A 169 -13.56 -3.29 -16.56
N ARG A 170 -12.87 -3.56 -17.68
CA ARG A 170 -12.83 -2.68 -18.85
C ARG A 170 -14.14 -2.61 -19.64
N LEU A 171 -15.06 -3.51 -19.42
CA LEU A 171 -16.37 -3.47 -20.06
C LEU A 171 -17.26 -2.40 -19.43
N LEU A 172 -17.16 -2.22 -18.11
CA LEU A 172 -17.97 -1.26 -17.35
C LEU A 172 -17.28 0.09 -17.21
N TYR A 173 -15.95 0.10 -17.02
CA TYR A 173 -15.21 1.30 -16.67
C TYR A 173 -14.14 1.68 -17.70
N ARG A 174 -13.89 2.98 -17.78
CA ARG A 174 -12.72 3.58 -18.43
C ARG A 174 -11.70 3.93 -17.36
N TYR A 175 -10.45 3.57 -17.59
CA TYR A 175 -9.31 3.85 -16.71
C TYR A 175 -8.38 4.83 -17.41
N THR A 176 -8.20 6.00 -16.84
CA THR A 176 -7.23 7.00 -17.30
C THR A 176 -6.11 7.06 -16.28
N ILE A 177 -4.94 6.57 -16.67
CA ILE A 177 -3.75 6.57 -15.81
C ILE A 177 -3.09 7.94 -15.96
N MET A 178 -2.88 8.64 -14.83
CA MET A 178 -2.20 9.92 -14.81
C MET A 178 -0.69 9.73 -15.02
N ASP A 179 -0.10 10.59 -15.82
CA ASP A 179 1.35 10.58 -15.99
C ASP A 179 2.05 11.16 -14.76
N TYR A 180 3.31 10.76 -14.55
CA TYR A 180 4.11 11.26 -13.44
C TYR A 180 4.30 12.78 -13.46
N GLY A 181 4.24 13.40 -14.65
CA GLY A 181 4.28 14.86 -14.78
C GLY A 181 2.99 15.55 -14.33
N GLU A 182 1.86 14.86 -14.41
CA GLU A 182 0.55 15.38 -13.98
C GLU A 182 0.31 15.14 -12.49
N CYS A 183 0.62 13.94 -12.02
CA CYS A 183 0.44 13.57 -10.62
C CYS A 183 1.61 12.73 -10.09
N VAL A 184 2.51 13.39 -9.37
CA VAL A 184 3.64 12.72 -8.71
C VAL A 184 3.11 11.90 -7.52
N PRO A 185 3.37 10.58 -7.46
CA PRO A 185 2.98 9.76 -6.31
C PRO A 185 3.64 10.23 -5.02
N VAL A 186 3.04 9.87 -3.89
CA VAL A 186 3.61 10.14 -2.58
C VAL A 186 4.94 9.39 -2.42
N HIS A 187 5.89 9.96 -1.67
CA HIS A 187 7.16 9.30 -1.38
C HIS A 187 6.94 7.93 -0.74
N GLY A 188 7.61 6.91 -1.27
CA GLY A 188 7.49 5.53 -0.78
C GLY A 188 6.24 4.78 -1.25
N GLU A 189 5.33 5.41 -1.98
CA GLU A 189 4.11 4.75 -2.47
C GLU A 189 4.43 3.61 -3.45
N GLY A 190 3.76 2.46 -3.26
CA GLY A 190 4.01 1.24 -4.01
C GLY A 190 5.29 0.49 -3.63
N VAL A 191 6.02 0.95 -2.60
CA VAL A 191 7.25 0.31 -2.10
C VAL A 191 6.97 -0.34 -0.75
N TYR A 192 7.47 -1.57 -0.59
CA TYR A 192 7.35 -2.33 0.66
C TYR A 192 8.74 -2.70 1.17
N ALA A 193 8.97 -2.47 2.46
CA ALA A 193 10.18 -2.87 3.16
C ALA A 193 9.95 -4.15 3.97
N MET A 194 11.00 -4.93 4.11
CA MET A 194 11.05 -6.10 4.98
C MET A 194 11.77 -5.73 6.27
N LEU A 195 11.08 -5.83 7.39
CA LEU A 195 11.64 -5.65 8.72
C LEU A 195 11.96 -6.99 9.33
N THR A 196 13.10 -7.08 10.00
CA THR A 196 13.54 -8.24 10.76
C THR A 196 14.19 -7.82 12.06
N LYS A 197 14.27 -8.73 13.03
CA LYS A 197 15.09 -8.52 14.22
C LYS A 197 16.55 -8.67 13.83
N GLY A 198 17.30 -7.59 13.84
CA GLY A 198 18.73 -7.54 13.53
C GLY A 198 19.57 -7.57 14.82
N LYS A 199 20.81 -8.01 14.70
CA LYS A 199 21.81 -7.66 15.72
C LYS A 199 22.26 -6.23 15.44
N LYS A 200 22.18 -5.32 16.40
CA LYS A 200 22.87 -4.02 16.33
C LYS A 200 24.37 -4.31 16.19
N GLU A 201 24.87 -4.41 14.97
CA GLU A 201 26.29 -4.17 14.74
C GLU A 201 26.46 -2.66 14.88
N ALA A 202 27.22 -2.27 15.89
CA ALA A 202 27.63 -0.89 16.06
C ALA A 202 28.29 -0.44 14.74
N VAL A 203 27.64 0.47 14.01
CA VAL A 203 28.27 1.16 12.88
C VAL A 203 29.47 1.89 13.48
N ARG A 204 30.63 1.28 13.40
CA ARG A 204 31.90 1.99 13.66
C ARG A 204 32.09 2.91 12.49
N THR A 205 31.71 4.17 12.69
CA THR A 205 32.19 5.28 11.85
C THR A 205 33.74 5.24 11.86
N ALA A 206 34.28 4.87 10.71
CA ALA A 206 35.69 5.07 10.41
C ALA A 206 35.90 6.49 9.87
#